data_b4f084610802aeec3dcaa67e331add3a
#
_entry.id   b4f084610802aeec3dcaa67e331add3a
#
_cell.length_a   1.000
_cell.length_b   1.000
_cell.length_c   1.000
_cell.angle_alpha   90.00
_cell.angle_beta   90.00
_cell.angle_gamma   90.00
#
_symmetry.space_group_name_H-M   'P 1'
#
loop_
_entity.id
_entity.type
_entity.pdbx_description
1 polymer ?
#
loop_
_entity_poly.entity_id
_entity_poly.type
_entity_poly.pdbx_seq_one_letter_code
_entity_poly.pdbx_strand_id
1 'polypeptide(L)'
;MYLVGAEHPNKDGARRPLEQCIARGERLVADAEVLQEILHRYMAINRRVAIQPAFDALLSVVDHVYPIALADSERAKSLLLGLTPFAARDAVHVAIMRRYEVERILSFDAGFDRAPGIERLGG
;
A
#
# COMPACT_ATOMS: atom_id res chain seq x y z
N MET A 1 13.28 0.00 2.39
CA MET A 1 12.02 0.77 2.45
C MET A 1 10.89 -0.09 1.92
N TYR A 2 9.79 -0.14 2.66
CA TYR A 2 8.59 -0.89 2.29
C TYR A 2 7.38 0.04 2.24
N LEU A 3 6.54 -0.11 1.22
CA LEU A 3 5.21 0.47 1.23
C LEU A 3 4.27 -0.47 2.02
N VAL A 4 3.51 0.09 2.95
CA VAL A 4 2.59 -0.69 3.80
C VAL A 4 1.19 -0.64 3.20
N GLY A 5 0.62 -1.80 2.87
CA GLY A 5 -0.73 -1.90 2.34
C GLY A 5 -1.81 -1.60 3.38
N ALA A 6 -3.02 -1.30 2.89
CA ALA A 6 -4.13 -0.84 3.75
C ALA A 6 -4.59 -1.88 4.77
N GLU A 7 -4.53 -3.15 4.44
CA GLU A 7 -4.99 -4.23 5.30
C GLU A 7 -4.04 -4.57 6.45
N HIS A 8 -2.78 -4.17 6.36
CA HIS A 8 -1.75 -4.58 7.32
C HIS A 8 -2.02 -4.19 8.77
N PRO A 9 -2.49 -2.97 9.07
CA PRO A 9 -2.69 -2.57 10.47
C PRO A 9 -3.71 -3.40 11.24
N ASN A 10 -4.65 -4.06 10.54
CA ASN A 10 -5.82 -4.69 11.16
C ASN A 10 -5.99 -6.16 10.83
N LYS A 11 -5.06 -6.79 10.11
CA LYS A 11 -5.21 -8.17 9.69
C LYS A 11 -4.33 -9.10 10.51
N ASP A 12 -4.90 -10.22 10.97
CA ASP A 12 -4.14 -11.27 11.63
C ASP A 12 -3.07 -11.80 10.68
N GLY A 13 -1.87 -12.00 11.19
CA GLY A 13 -0.73 -12.43 10.37
C GLY A 13 0.03 -11.29 9.70
N ALA A 14 -0.51 -10.07 9.65
CA ALA A 14 0.19 -8.90 9.14
C ALA A 14 1.16 -8.31 10.15
N ARG A 15 0.86 -8.47 11.43
CA ARG A 15 1.65 -7.89 12.53
C ARG A 15 3.08 -8.39 12.52
N ARG A 16 3.30 -9.69 12.30
CA ARG A 16 4.63 -10.28 12.37
C ARG A 16 5.59 -9.77 11.30
N PRO A 17 5.24 -9.73 9.99
CA PRO A 17 6.09 -9.11 8.99
C PRO A 17 6.37 -7.64 9.28
N LEU A 18 5.37 -6.90 9.76
CA LEU A 18 5.51 -5.50 10.11
C LEU A 18 6.51 -5.32 11.27
N GLU A 19 6.36 -6.10 12.33
CA GLU A 19 7.27 -6.07 13.48
C GLU A 19 8.69 -6.45 13.09
N GLN A 20 8.86 -7.43 12.20
CA GLN A 20 10.17 -7.81 11.70
C GLN A 20 10.86 -6.70 10.94
N CYS A 21 10.11 -5.97 10.09
CA CYS A 21 10.65 -4.81 9.38
C CYS A 21 11.09 -3.71 10.36
N ILE A 22 10.27 -3.41 11.35
CA ILE A 22 10.59 -2.42 12.38
C ILE A 22 11.84 -2.85 13.15
N ALA A 23 11.93 -4.12 13.56
CA ALA A 23 13.07 -4.64 14.31
C ALA A 23 14.38 -4.57 13.53
N ARG A 24 14.32 -4.66 12.19
CA ARG A 24 15.50 -4.55 11.33
C ARG A 24 15.87 -3.10 11.00
N GLY A 25 15.12 -2.12 11.50
CA GLY A 25 15.32 -0.73 11.16
C GLY A 25 14.90 -0.38 9.74
N GLU A 26 14.07 -1.20 9.11
CA GLU A 26 13.53 -0.91 7.78
C GLU A 26 12.61 0.30 7.82
N ARG A 27 12.74 1.16 6.81
CA ARG A 27 11.87 2.32 6.68
C ARG A 27 10.53 1.90 6.09
N LEU A 28 9.45 2.30 6.75
CA LEU A 28 8.08 2.03 6.31
C LEU A 28 7.45 3.33 5.79
N VAL A 29 6.79 3.24 4.64
CA VAL A 29 6.10 4.36 4.02
C VAL A 29 4.72 3.91 3.58
N ALA A 30 3.85 4.88 3.29
CA ALA A 30 2.56 4.63 2.67
C ALA A 30 2.35 5.64 1.55
N ASP A 31 1.27 5.50 0.81
CA ASP A 31 0.81 6.51 -0.11
C ASP A 31 -0.63 6.91 0.20
N ALA A 32 -1.11 7.98 -0.42
CA ALA A 32 -2.46 8.48 -0.18
C ALA A 32 -3.54 7.47 -0.61
N GLU A 33 -3.25 6.58 -1.57
CA GLU A 33 -4.18 5.53 -1.99
C GLU A 33 -4.45 4.52 -0.87
N VAL A 34 -3.44 4.22 -0.05
CA VAL A 34 -3.63 3.35 1.12
C VAL A 34 -4.70 3.94 2.06
N LEU A 35 -4.65 5.24 2.29
CA LEU A 35 -5.64 5.93 3.13
C LEU A 35 -7.03 5.89 2.50
N GLN A 36 -7.13 6.08 1.18
CA GLN A 36 -8.40 5.97 0.47
C GLN A 36 -8.97 4.56 0.53
N GLU A 37 -8.13 3.55 0.41
CA GLU A 37 -8.57 2.15 0.54
C GLU A 37 -9.14 1.87 1.93
N ILE A 38 -8.57 2.44 2.98
CA ILE A 38 -9.11 2.34 4.33
C ILE A 38 -10.50 2.94 4.39
N LEU A 39 -10.69 4.14 3.83
CA LEU A 39 -12.00 4.79 3.80
C LEU A 39 -13.03 3.94 3.05
N HIS A 40 -12.69 3.47 1.85
CA HIS A 40 -13.59 2.65 1.05
C HIS A 40 -13.98 1.36 1.74
N ARG A 41 -12.99 0.67 2.33
CA ARG A 41 -13.22 -0.60 3.02
C ARG A 41 -14.22 -0.47 4.15
N TYR A 42 -13.99 0.47 5.07
CA TYR A 42 -14.83 0.59 6.26
C TYR A 42 -16.19 1.21 5.97
N MET A 43 -16.33 2.00 4.93
CA MET A 43 -17.63 2.44 4.46
C MET A 43 -18.41 1.30 3.81
N ALA A 44 -17.73 0.46 3.01
CA ALA A 44 -18.37 -0.67 2.34
C ALA A 44 -18.93 -1.70 3.32
N ILE A 45 -18.27 -1.93 4.44
CA ILE A 45 -18.75 -2.86 5.49
C ILE A 45 -19.52 -2.16 6.60
N ASN A 46 -19.85 -0.89 6.41
CA ASN A 46 -20.64 -0.07 7.35
C ASN A 46 -20.02 -0.01 8.77
N ARG A 47 -18.70 0.23 8.81
CA ARG A 47 -17.96 0.32 10.07
C ARG A 47 -17.17 1.63 10.17
N ARG A 48 -17.88 2.74 10.17
CA ARG A 48 -17.27 4.08 10.26
C ARG A 48 -16.38 4.26 11.49
N VAL A 49 -16.76 3.63 12.60
CA VAL A 49 -16.00 3.74 13.86
C VAL A 49 -14.60 3.14 13.76
N ALA A 50 -14.34 2.29 12.77
CA ALA A 50 -13.02 1.68 12.57
C ALA A 50 -12.07 2.57 11.76
N ILE A 51 -12.57 3.63 11.13
CA ILE A 51 -11.73 4.49 10.25
C ILE A 51 -10.62 5.18 11.04
N GLN A 52 -10.96 5.87 12.13
CA GLN A 52 -9.94 6.61 12.90
C GLN A 52 -8.88 5.67 13.49
N PRO A 53 -9.25 4.55 14.14
CA PRO A 53 -8.25 3.61 14.63
C PRO A 53 -7.33 3.06 13.53
N ALA A 54 -7.88 2.80 12.33
CA ALA A 54 -7.08 2.31 11.20
C ALA A 54 -6.09 3.36 10.72
N PHE A 55 -6.51 4.63 10.62
CA PHE A 55 -5.63 5.74 10.29
C PHE A 55 -4.52 5.88 11.33
N ASP A 56 -4.88 5.87 12.61
CA ASP A 56 -3.93 6.02 13.69
C ASP A 56 -2.90 4.88 13.68
N ALA A 57 -3.34 3.65 13.46
CA ALA A 57 -2.46 2.50 13.39
C ALA A 57 -1.46 2.61 12.23
N LEU A 58 -1.92 2.99 11.05
CA LEU A 58 -1.04 3.17 9.89
C LEU A 58 -0.06 4.31 10.10
N LEU A 59 -0.56 5.48 10.48
CA LEU A 59 0.26 6.69 10.61
C LEU A 59 1.26 6.60 11.75
N SER A 60 1.04 5.70 12.72
CA SER A 60 2.00 5.48 13.81
C SER A 60 3.23 4.68 13.39
N VAL A 61 3.14 3.91 12.30
CA VAL A 61 4.24 3.02 11.88
C VAL A 61 4.98 3.50 10.63
N VAL A 62 4.39 4.39 9.84
CA VAL A 62 5.04 4.89 8.63
C VAL A 62 5.76 6.21 8.89
N ASP A 63 6.91 6.38 8.23
CA ASP A 63 7.71 7.59 8.33
C ASP A 63 7.20 8.69 7.41
N HIS A 64 6.50 8.30 6.33
CA HIS A 64 6.06 9.25 5.33
C HIS A 64 4.87 8.68 4.56
N VAL A 65 3.99 9.58 4.10
CA VAL A 65 2.87 9.25 3.21
C VAL A 65 3.05 10.04 1.92
N TYR A 66 3.28 9.34 0.82
CA TYR A 66 3.45 9.98 -0.49
C TYR A 66 2.11 10.41 -1.07
N PRO A 67 2.01 11.62 -1.60
CA PRO A 67 0.79 12.07 -2.27
C PRO A 67 0.60 11.38 -3.62
N ILE A 68 -0.63 11.42 -4.14
CA ILE A 68 -0.93 11.04 -5.52
C ILE A 68 -0.91 12.33 -6.35
N ALA A 69 0.07 12.43 -7.25
CA ALA A 69 0.18 13.55 -8.16
C ALA A 69 -0.39 13.18 -9.54
N LEU A 70 -0.60 14.17 -10.39
CA LEU A 70 -1.07 13.93 -11.76
C LEU A 70 -0.15 12.93 -12.50
N ALA A 71 1.15 13.08 -12.34
CA ALA A 71 2.11 12.18 -12.98
C ALA A 71 1.91 10.71 -12.56
N ASP A 72 1.54 10.47 -11.31
CA ASP A 72 1.29 9.11 -10.81
C ASP A 72 0.03 8.53 -11.44
N SER A 73 -1.04 9.33 -11.56
CA SER A 73 -2.27 8.92 -12.22
C SER A 73 -2.05 8.64 -13.71
N GLU A 74 -1.27 9.46 -14.38
CA GLU A 74 -0.92 9.26 -15.79
C GLU A 74 -0.12 7.96 -15.99
N ARG A 75 0.83 7.67 -15.10
CA ARG A 75 1.59 6.43 -15.17
C ARG A 75 0.71 5.22 -14.87
N ALA A 76 -0.17 5.32 -13.87
CA ALA A 76 -1.12 4.25 -13.56
C ALA A 76 -2.03 3.95 -14.75
N LYS A 77 -2.51 4.97 -15.42
CA LYS A 77 -3.29 4.84 -16.67
C LYS A 77 -2.51 4.04 -17.71
N SER A 78 -1.25 4.40 -17.93
CA SER A 78 -0.40 3.70 -18.91
C SER A 78 -0.21 2.23 -18.55
N LEU A 79 -0.03 1.92 -17.27
CA LEU A 79 0.07 0.54 -16.80
C LEU A 79 -1.21 -0.25 -17.07
N LEU A 80 -2.37 0.37 -16.83
CA LEU A 80 -3.66 -0.28 -17.03
C LEU A 80 -4.02 -0.46 -18.51
N LEU A 81 -3.59 0.46 -19.38
CA LEU A 81 -3.79 0.35 -20.82
C LEU A 81 -2.82 -0.64 -21.49
N GLY A 82 -1.78 -1.04 -20.77
CA GLY A 82 -0.87 -2.07 -21.22
C GLY A 82 -1.45 -3.47 -20.97
N LEU A 83 -0.61 -4.49 -21.15
CA LEU A 83 -1.01 -5.89 -20.99
C LEU A 83 -0.94 -6.39 -19.55
N THR A 84 -0.63 -5.51 -18.59
CA THR A 84 -0.47 -5.89 -17.20
C THR A 84 -1.83 -5.95 -16.51
N PRO A 85 -2.21 -7.07 -15.87
CA PRO A 85 -3.55 -7.24 -15.28
C PRO A 85 -3.63 -6.68 -13.85
N PHE A 86 -3.44 -5.38 -13.67
CA PHE A 86 -3.57 -4.73 -12.37
C PHE A 86 -5.00 -4.22 -12.15
N ALA A 87 -5.44 -4.23 -10.89
CA ALA A 87 -6.54 -3.38 -10.47
C ALA A 87 -6.08 -1.92 -10.49
N ALA A 88 -7.03 -0.99 -10.63
CA ALA A 88 -6.70 0.44 -10.74
C ALA A 88 -5.89 0.94 -9.53
N ARG A 89 -6.30 0.58 -8.31
CA ARG A 89 -5.60 0.99 -7.10
C ARG A 89 -4.18 0.42 -7.04
N ASP A 90 -3.97 -0.81 -7.50
CA ASP A 90 -2.66 -1.43 -7.51
C ASP A 90 -1.73 -0.73 -8.49
N ALA A 91 -2.24 -0.30 -9.64
CA ALA A 91 -1.49 0.48 -10.60
C ALA A 91 -1.05 1.83 -10.02
N VAL A 92 -1.88 2.47 -9.19
CA VAL A 92 -1.51 3.70 -8.50
C VAL A 92 -0.36 3.46 -7.52
N HIS A 93 -0.44 2.39 -6.71
CA HIS A 93 0.66 2.03 -5.81
C HIS A 93 1.96 1.77 -6.56
N VAL A 94 1.90 1.01 -7.64
CA VAL A 94 3.08 0.71 -8.46
C VAL A 94 3.68 1.98 -9.04
N ALA A 95 2.85 2.89 -9.55
CA ALA A 95 3.30 4.17 -10.10
C ALA A 95 4.06 5.00 -9.05
N ILE A 96 3.51 5.10 -7.85
CA ILE A 96 4.13 5.85 -6.74
C ILE A 96 5.42 5.17 -6.30
N MET A 97 5.41 3.84 -6.16
CA MET A 97 6.59 3.09 -5.77
C MET A 97 7.74 3.32 -6.74
N ARG A 98 7.47 3.31 -8.05
CA ARG A 98 8.50 3.56 -9.06
C ARG A 98 9.02 4.97 -9.03
N ARG A 99 8.15 5.95 -8.79
CA ARG A 99 8.54 7.36 -8.70
C ARG A 99 9.52 7.60 -7.55
N TYR A 100 9.30 6.97 -6.40
CA TYR A 100 10.10 7.17 -5.20
C TYR A 100 11.11 6.04 -4.94
N GLU A 101 11.28 5.16 -5.93
CA GLU A 101 12.25 4.05 -5.87
C GLU A 101 12.01 3.11 -4.69
N VAL A 102 10.74 2.86 -4.38
CA VAL A 102 10.32 1.87 -3.40
C VAL A 102 10.10 0.55 -4.13
N GLU A 103 10.87 -0.48 -3.78
CA GLU A 103 10.86 -1.75 -4.51
C GLU A 103 10.13 -2.88 -3.75
N ARG A 104 9.74 -2.64 -2.50
CA ARG A 104 9.14 -3.66 -1.64
C ARG A 104 7.81 -3.18 -1.07
N ILE A 105 6.85 -4.10 -1.00
CA ILE A 105 5.51 -3.82 -0.47
C ILE A 105 5.09 -4.88 0.54
N LEU A 106 4.52 -4.44 1.65
CA LEU A 106 3.83 -5.31 2.60
C LEU A 106 2.36 -5.39 2.21
N SER A 107 1.96 -6.48 1.57
CA SER A 107 0.60 -6.65 1.08
C SER A 107 0.23 -8.11 0.99
N PHE A 108 -1.04 -8.41 1.25
CA PHE A 108 -1.62 -9.74 1.03
C PHE A 108 -2.09 -9.93 -0.42
N ASP A 109 -2.11 -8.86 -1.20
CA ASP A 109 -2.57 -8.92 -2.60
C ASP A 109 -1.47 -9.48 -3.50
N ALA A 110 -1.67 -10.72 -3.95
CA ALA A 110 -0.74 -11.41 -4.84
C ALA A 110 -0.65 -10.76 -6.24
N GLY A 111 -1.53 -9.83 -6.57
CA GLY A 111 -1.46 -9.07 -7.83
C GLY A 111 -0.14 -8.32 -7.98
N PHE A 112 0.48 -7.91 -6.89
CA PHE A 112 1.78 -7.23 -6.92
C PHE A 112 2.94 -8.14 -7.35
N ASP A 113 2.78 -9.45 -7.28
CA ASP A 113 3.80 -10.40 -7.76
C ASP A 113 4.01 -10.29 -9.27
N ARG A 114 3.06 -9.70 -9.99
CA ARG A 114 3.12 -9.49 -11.44
C ARG A 114 3.81 -8.17 -11.82
N ALA A 115 4.15 -7.33 -10.84
CA ALA A 115 4.82 -6.07 -11.09
C ALA A 115 6.33 -6.30 -11.18
N PRO A 116 6.96 -6.08 -12.36
CA PRO A 116 8.41 -6.25 -12.48
C PRO A 116 9.17 -5.33 -11.54
N GLY A 117 10.15 -5.88 -10.83
CA GLY A 117 11.00 -5.10 -9.92
C GLY A 117 10.39 -4.80 -8.57
N ILE A 118 9.18 -5.30 -8.26
CA ILE A 118 8.55 -5.12 -6.96
C ILE A 118 8.50 -6.46 -6.24
N GLU A 119 9.02 -6.48 -5.03
CA GLU A 119 9.01 -7.64 -4.14
C GLU A 119 7.88 -7.47 -3.12
N ARG A 120 7.01 -8.48 -3.04
CA ARG A 120 5.92 -8.49 -2.08
C ARG A 120 6.28 -9.34 -0.88
N LEU A 121 6.04 -8.81 0.33
CA LEU A 121 6.14 -9.53 1.59
C LEU A 121 4.77 -9.57 2.26
N GLY A 122 4.39 -10.73 2.75
CA GLY A 122 3.11 -10.93 3.43
C GLY A 122 2.23 -11.94 2.72
N GLY A 123 1.60 -12.83 3.44
CA GLY A 123 0.60 -13.78 2.95
C GLY A 123 1.04 -14.71 1.89
#